data_1632df885f99fc499fbe09bc141eb556
#
_entry.id   1632df885f99fc499fbe09bc141eb556
#
_cell.length_a   1.000
_cell.length_b   1.000
_cell.length_c   1.000
_cell.angle_alpha   90.00
_cell.angle_beta   90.00
_cell.angle_gamma   90.00
#
_symmetry.space_group_name_H-M   'P 1'
#
loop_
_entity.id
_entity.type
_entity.pdbx_description
1 polymer ?
#
loop_
_entity_poly.entity_id
_entity_poly.type
_entity_poly.pdbx_seq_one_letter_code
_entity_poly.pdbx_strand_id
1 'polypeptide(L)'
;MNQITTQYVTEGGACFEQYVITDPVAKTALTITPERGGMVTGFTLDGDEYIWTRRPNFSECNRPRFGIPVLFPNCGKPDNGVHIFNGQAYPMEIHGMADLCPWEVESVGPDGVTLILESSPLTKFLYPFDFTVLMNYNLQGNTASLSMTVINEGDVPMPFSFGYHPYFVASALENVDFDIKCATCSEDAKGEQPAAPEKITLTRKEGTDNSIRLMTGVEFPMTFTDKGNGHKVTVDADESFTNGVLWQQDAENFVCMEPWNGW
;
A
#
# COMPACT_ATOMS: atom_id res chain seq x y z
N MET A 1 -1.40 -5.78 -26.37
CA MET A 1 -0.14 -6.27 -25.77
C MET A 1 0.47 -5.10 -25.06
N ASN A 2 0.74 -5.26 -23.78
CA ASN A 2 1.34 -4.20 -22.97
C ASN A 2 2.74 -3.83 -23.47
N GLN A 3 3.16 -2.61 -23.18
CA GLN A 3 4.52 -2.13 -23.42
C GLN A 3 5.12 -1.76 -22.08
N ILE A 4 6.38 -2.14 -21.86
CA ILE A 4 7.11 -1.77 -20.65
C ILE A 4 8.29 -0.90 -21.08
N THR A 5 8.38 0.27 -20.48
CA THR A 5 9.44 1.25 -20.72
C THR A 5 10.01 1.72 -19.40
N THR A 6 11.22 2.26 -19.43
CA THR A 6 11.83 2.92 -18.28
C THR A 6 11.82 4.43 -18.45
N GLN A 7 11.67 5.13 -17.35
CA GLN A 7 11.85 6.58 -17.27
C GLN A 7 12.59 6.92 -15.97
N TYR A 8 12.95 8.17 -15.78
CA TYR A 8 13.69 8.62 -14.59
C TYR A 8 13.00 9.82 -13.97
N VAL A 9 12.91 9.81 -12.64
CA VAL A 9 12.51 10.96 -11.84
C VAL A 9 13.70 11.46 -11.03
N THR A 10 13.94 12.75 -11.04
CA THR A 10 15.04 13.37 -10.28
C THR A 10 14.49 14.25 -9.19
N GLU A 11 14.91 14.02 -7.96
CA GLU A 11 14.54 14.80 -6.78
C GLU A 11 15.72 14.87 -5.80
N GLY A 12 15.94 16.03 -5.20
CA GLY A 12 17.00 16.22 -4.19
C GLY A 12 18.41 15.88 -4.66
N GLY A 13 18.66 15.86 -5.99
CA GLY A 13 19.93 15.44 -6.58
C GLY A 13 20.09 13.93 -6.75
N ALA A 14 19.13 13.13 -6.31
CA ALA A 14 19.05 11.70 -6.59
C ALA A 14 18.20 11.45 -7.85
N CYS A 15 18.51 10.36 -8.56
CA CYS A 15 17.81 9.94 -9.78
C CYS A 15 17.27 8.52 -9.57
N PHE A 16 15.98 8.34 -9.73
CA PHE A 16 15.28 7.08 -9.51
C PHE A 16 14.77 6.53 -10.83
N GLU A 17 15.08 5.28 -11.12
CA GLU A 17 14.51 4.58 -12.27
C GLU A 17 13.08 4.16 -11.98
N GLN A 18 12.20 4.34 -12.96
CA GLN A 18 10.81 3.93 -12.89
C GLN A 18 10.49 3.01 -14.07
N TYR A 19 9.72 1.97 -13.81
CA TYR A 19 9.17 1.07 -14.81
C TYR A 19 7.73 1.46 -15.09
N VAL A 20 7.39 1.67 -16.36
CA VAL A 20 6.04 2.04 -16.80
C VAL A 20 5.46 0.94 -17.66
N ILE A 21 4.44 0.28 -17.15
CA ILE A 21 3.65 -0.72 -17.90
C ILE A 21 2.46 0.04 -18.51
N THR A 22 2.32 -0.01 -19.84
CA THR A 22 1.27 0.71 -20.57
C THR A 22 0.39 -0.25 -21.35
N ASP A 23 -0.92 -0.14 -21.20
CA ASP A 23 -1.90 -0.73 -22.11
C ASP A 23 -2.43 0.36 -23.06
N PRO A 24 -1.97 0.41 -24.32
CA PRO A 24 -2.37 1.46 -25.25
C PRO A 24 -3.83 1.35 -25.72
N VAL A 25 -4.45 0.16 -25.58
CA VAL A 25 -5.86 -0.06 -25.96
C VAL A 25 -6.78 0.48 -24.87
N ALA A 26 -6.47 0.18 -23.61
CA ALA A 26 -7.21 0.69 -22.46
C ALA A 26 -6.81 2.12 -22.09
N LYS A 27 -5.71 2.65 -22.66
CA LYS A 27 -5.11 3.95 -22.34
C LYS A 27 -4.75 4.06 -20.84
N THR A 28 -4.19 3.00 -20.30
CA THR A 28 -3.76 2.94 -18.90
C THR A 28 -2.26 2.84 -18.82
N ALA A 29 -1.69 3.37 -17.74
CA ALA A 29 -0.28 3.22 -17.40
C ALA A 29 -0.12 3.01 -15.90
N LEU A 30 0.74 2.06 -15.53
CA LEU A 30 1.14 1.75 -14.15
C LEU A 30 2.62 2.06 -14.00
N THR A 31 2.97 2.94 -13.07
CA THR A 31 4.36 3.35 -12.80
C THR A 31 4.85 2.75 -11.49
N ILE A 32 6.00 2.08 -11.52
CA ILE A 32 6.62 1.40 -10.39
C ILE A 32 8.01 2.01 -10.15
N THR A 33 8.37 2.29 -8.89
CA THR A 33 9.68 2.82 -8.49
C THR A 33 10.37 1.85 -7.54
N PRO A 34 11.28 0.98 -8.03
CA PRO A 34 11.91 -0.06 -7.24
C PRO A 34 12.70 0.48 -6.04
N GLU A 35 13.58 1.45 -6.27
CA GLU A 35 14.45 2.02 -5.23
C GLU A 35 13.68 2.76 -4.13
N ARG A 36 12.41 3.11 -4.37
CA ARG A 36 11.54 3.78 -3.40
C ARG A 36 10.51 2.81 -2.84
N GLY A 37 10.97 1.82 -2.08
CA GLY A 37 10.11 0.86 -1.39
C GLY A 37 9.36 -0.10 -2.31
N GLY A 38 9.82 -0.29 -3.55
CA GLY A 38 9.18 -1.17 -4.51
C GLY A 38 7.76 -0.75 -4.90
N MET A 39 7.35 0.49 -4.65
CA MET A 39 5.93 0.86 -4.70
C MET A 39 5.47 1.33 -6.08
N VAL A 40 4.17 1.22 -6.32
CA VAL A 40 3.48 1.94 -7.39
C VAL A 40 3.47 3.42 -7.06
N THR A 41 3.91 4.25 -8.00
CA THR A 41 3.96 5.71 -7.86
C THR A 41 3.05 6.46 -8.82
N GLY A 42 2.31 5.74 -9.67
CA GLY A 42 1.31 6.33 -10.56
C GLY A 42 0.42 5.26 -11.20
N PHE A 43 -0.83 5.58 -11.42
CA PHE A 43 -1.77 4.82 -12.23
C PHE A 43 -2.68 5.78 -12.97
N THR A 44 -2.53 5.84 -14.28
CA THR A 44 -3.36 6.71 -15.13
C THR A 44 -4.35 5.91 -15.97
N LEU A 45 -5.54 6.48 -16.18
CA LEU A 45 -6.56 5.99 -17.09
C LEU A 45 -7.05 7.15 -17.94
N ASP A 46 -6.89 7.04 -19.27
CA ASP A 46 -7.24 8.06 -20.28
C ASP A 46 -6.64 9.45 -19.98
N GLY A 47 -5.49 9.47 -19.31
CA GLY A 47 -4.75 10.68 -18.90
C GLY A 47 -5.06 11.19 -17.50
N ASP A 48 -6.09 10.68 -16.83
CA ASP A 48 -6.40 11.04 -15.45
C ASP A 48 -5.59 10.18 -14.48
N GLU A 49 -4.97 10.81 -13.47
CA GLU A 49 -4.19 10.15 -12.42
C GLU A 49 -5.11 9.69 -11.28
N TYR A 50 -5.00 8.43 -10.89
CA TYR A 50 -5.76 7.81 -9.81
C TYR A 50 -4.95 7.64 -8.53
N ILE A 51 -3.61 7.66 -8.61
CA ILE A 51 -2.71 7.53 -7.46
C ILE A 51 -2.22 8.91 -7.04
N TRP A 52 -2.45 9.27 -5.79
CA TRP A 52 -2.03 10.55 -5.26
C TRP A 52 -0.51 10.58 -5.03
N THR A 53 0.15 11.55 -5.69
CA THR A 53 1.61 11.74 -5.64
C THR A 53 1.98 13.22 -5.50
N ARG A 54 1.07 14.06 -5.03
CA ARG A 54 1.23 15.51 -5.01
C ARG A 54 2.42 16.00 -4.17
N ARG A 55 2.80 15.21 -3.15
CA ARG A 55 3.94 15.49 -2.26
C ARG A 55 4.88 14.28 -2.20
N PRO A 56 5.49 13.90 -3.33
CA PRO A 56 6.44 12.81 -3.32
C PRO A 56 7.66 13.18 -2.47
N ASN A 57 8.26 12.19 -1.84
CA ASN A 57 9.49 12.33 -1.07
C ASN A 57 10.52 11.26 -1.48
N PHE A 58 10.80 11.17 -2.77
CA PHE A 58 11.68 10.13 -3.33
C PHE A 58 13.07 10.11 -2.70
N SER A 59 13.66 11.29 -2.47
CA SER A 59 15.02 11.44 -1.93
C SER A 59 15.09 11.44 -0.40
N GLU A 60 13.96 11.44 0.31
CA GLU A 60 13.95 11.46 1.76
C GLU A 60 13.99 10.05 2.34
N CYS A 61 14.70 9.88 3.47
CA CYS A 61 14.66 8.63 4.24
C CYS A 61 13.35 8.41 5.01
N ASN A 62 12.43 9.36 4.93
CA ASN A 62 11.13 9.27 5.57
C ASN A 62 10.21 8.29 4.86
N ARG A 63 9.30 7.69 5.63
CA ARG A 63 8.27 6.81 5.09
C ARG A 63 7.47 7.52 4.00
N PRO A 64 7.26 6.87 2.83
CA PRO A 64 6.46 7.46 1.76
C PRO A 64 5.00 7.60 2.22
N ARG A 65 4.44 8.78 1.95
CA ARG A 65 3.01 9.06 2.19
C ARG A 65 2.34 9.44 0.88
N PHE A 66 2.54 8.61 -0.13
CA PHE A 66 2.00 8.72 -1.48
C PHE A 66 2.15 7.37 -2.19
N GLY A 67 1.53 7.20 -3.34
CA GLY A 67 1.67 5.96 -4.11
C GLY A 67 0.90 4.79 -3.50
N ILE A 68 1.45 3.59 -3.65
CA ILE A 68 0.99 2.37 -3.00
C ILE A 68 2.15 1.74 -2.23
N PRO A 69 2.47 2.20 -1.00
CA PRO A 69 3.47 1.58 -0.15
C PRO A 69 3.17 0.11 0.15
N VAL A 70 4.23 -0.71 0.17
CA VAL A 70 4.20 -2.13 0.51
C VAL A 70 4.47 -2.28 2.00
N LEU A 71 3.54 -2.88 2.73
CA LEU A 71 3.63 -3.06 4.18
C LEU A 71 4.14 -4.48 4.48
N PHE A 72 5.34 -4.58 5.08
CA PHE A 72 5.95 -5.83 5.51
C PHE A 72 7.12 -5.52 6.47
N PRO A 73 7.37 -6.31 7.53
CA PRO A 73 6.66 -7.53 7.95
C PRO A 73 5.45 -7.29 8.85
N ASN A 74 4.94 -6.07 8.96
CA ASN A 74 3.72 -5.79 9.73
C ASN A 74 2.86 -4.69 9.09
N CYS A 75 1.55 -4.82 9.27
CA CYS A 75 0.60 -3.75 9.08
C CYS A 75 0.38 -3.00 10.40
N GLY A 76 0.13 -1.70 10.33
CA GLY A 76 -0.06 -0.90 11.53
C GLY A 76 1.19 -0.75 12.41
N LYS A 77 0.97 -0.30 13.64
CA LYS A 77 2.04 -0.05 14.60
C LYS A 77 2.11 -1.16 15.64
N PRO A 78 3.27 -1.83 15.81
CA PRO A 78 3.42 -2.84 16.86
C PRO A 78 3.28 -2.21 18.25
N ASP A 79 2.86 -3.01 19.23
CA ASP A 79 2.78 -2.58 20.61
C ASP A 79 4.14 -2.11 21.14
N ASN A 80 4.15 -0.93 21.76
CA ASN A 80 5.36 -0.28 22.24
C ASN A 80 6.48 -0.07 21.19
N GLY A 81 6.17 -0.19 19.89
CA GLY A 81 7.14 -0.04 18.79
C GLY A 81 8.17 -1.16 18.72
N VAL A 82 7.81 -2.36 19.17
CA VAL A 82 8.71 -3.53 19.15
C VAL A 82 7.95 -4.81 18.79
N HIS A 83 8.64 -5.73 18.13
CA HIS A 83 8.26 -7.14 18.06
C HIS A 83 9.09 -7.96 19.03
N ILE A 84 8.50 -9.00 19.61
CA ILE A 84 9.19 -9.93 20.52
C ILE A 84 9.34 -11.28 19.80
N PHE A 85 10.59 -11.66 19.51
CA PHE A 85 10.93 -12.96 18.94
C PHE A 85 11.85 -13.70 19.91
N ASN A 86 11.47 -14.90 20.34
CA ASN A 86 12.24 -15.71 21.29
C ASN A 86 12.66 -14.96 22.56
N GLY A 87 11.81 -14.05 23.06
CA GLY A 87 12.06 -13.26 24.26
C GLY A 87 12.97 -12.03 24.06
N GLN A 88 13.43 -11.79 22.85
CA GLN A 88 14.21 -10.59 22.49
C GLN A 88 13.31 -9.57 21.78
N ALA A 89 13.47 -8.30 22.17
CA ALA A 89 12.76 -7.17 21.55
C ALA A 89 13.52 -6.63 20.34
N TYR A 90 12.80 -6.44 19.25
CA TYR A 90 13.30 -5.85 18.01
C TYR A 90 12.50 -4.57 17.73
N PRO A 91 13.16 -3.41 17.56
CA PRO A 91 12.45 -2.19 17.23
C PRO A 91 11.78 -2.31 15.85
N MET A 92 10.54 -1.87 15.77
CA MET A 92 9.81 -1.90 14.52
C MET A 92 8.90 -0.68 14.41
N GLU A 93 9.03 0.01 13.30
CA GLU A 93 8.16 1.14 12.96
C GLU A 93 6.77 0.68 12.54
N ILE A 94 5.84 1.64 12.49
CA ILE A 94 4.55 1.43 11.85
C ILE A 94 4.74 0.92 10.42
N HIS A 95 3.98 -0.07 10.00
CA HIS A 95 4.01 -0.68 8.65
C HIS A 95 5.29 -1.43 8.27
N GLY A 96 6.16 -1.68 9.24
CA GLY A 96 7.38 -2.45 8.97
C GLY A 96 8.50 -1.65 8.31
N MET A 97 9.16 -2.25 7.34
CA MET A 97 10.38 -1.69 6.74
C MET A 97 10.42 -1.76 5.20
N ALA A 98 9.55 -2.56 4.57
CA ALA A 98 9.66 -2.85 3.13
C ALA A 98 9.54 -1.59 2.26
N ASP A 99 8.68 -0.65 2.64
CA ASP A 99 8.48 0.64 1.97
C ASP A 99 9.63 1.65 2.19
N LEU A 100 10.58 1.32 3.08
CA LEU A 100 11.81 2.10 3.33
C LEU A 100 13.05 1.47 2.69
N CYS A 101 12.96 0.22 2.21
CA CYS A 101 14.06 -0.48 1.58
C CYS A 101 14.07 -0.22 0.06
N PRO A 102 15.24 -0.10 -0.57
CA PRO A 102 15.34 -0.24 -2.02
C PRO A 102 15.07 -1.70 -2.40
N TRP A 103 14.30 -1.91 -3.46
CA TRP A 103 14.05 -3.21 -4.06
C TRP A 103 14.85 -3.34 -5.35
N GLU A 104 15.28 -4.54 -5.65
CA GLU A 104 15.94 -4.85 -6.91
C GLU A 104 14.93 -5.35 -7.94
N VAL A 105 15.25 -5.20 -9.22
CA VAL A 105 14.44 -5.73 -10.31
C VAL A 105 14.85 -7.15 -10.58
N GLU A 106 14.01 -8.11 -10.24
CA GLU A 106 14.24 -9.54 -10.51
C GLU A 106 13.99 -9.88 -11.99
N SER A 107 12.88 -9.38 -12.53
CA SER A 107 12.58 -9.59 -13.94
C SER A 107 11.62 -8.55 -14.54
N VAL A 108 11.77 -8.36 -15.85
CA VAL A 108 10.83 -7.61 -16.69
C VAL A 108 10.40 -8.50 -17.83
N GLY A 109 9.11 -8.77 -17.92
CA GLY A 109 8.55 -9.69 -18.92
C GLY A 109 7.29 -9.12 -19.58
N PRO A 110 6.70 -9.84 -20.53
CA PRO A 110 5.50 -9.37 -21.24
C PRO A 110 4.29 -9.20 -20.31
N ASP A 111 4.32 -9.86 -19.16
CA ASP A 111 3.20 -9.88 -18.21
C ASP A 111 3.41 -8.93 -17.02
N GLY A 112 4.56 -8.23 -16.95
CA GLY A 112 4.78 -7.27 -15.88
C GLY A 112 6.22 -7.12 -15.41
N VAL A 113 6.37 -6.54 -14.23
CA VAL A 113 7.64 -6.32 -13.54
C VAL A 113 7.61 -7.08 -12.22
N THR A 114 8.67 -7.84 -11.94
CA THR A 114 8.86 -8.48 -10.64
C THR A 114 10.03 -7.83 -9.93
N LEU A 115 9.81 -7.41 -8.70
CA LEU A 115 10.82 -6.88 -7.80
C LEU A 115 11.13 -7.87 -6.70
N ILE A 116 12.33 -7.80 -6.14
CA ILE A 116 12.82 -8.64 -5.06
C ILE A 116 13.38 -7.80 -3.91
N LEU A 117 13.03 -8.19 -2.69
CA LEU A 117 13.65 -7.71 -1.46
C LEU A 117 14.17 -8.92 -0.66
N GLU A 118 15.46 -9.00 -0.47
CA GLU A 118 16.09 -10.03 0.34
C GLU A 118 16.47 -9.52 1.72
N SER A 119 16.51 -10.43 2.67
CA SER A 119 17.03 -10.13 4.00
C SER A 119 18.51 -9.73 3.94
N SER A 120 18.87 -8.76 4.76
CA SER A 120 20.23 -8.20 4.85
C SER A 120 20.63 -8.01 6.30
N PRO A 121 21.89 -7.73 6.63
CA PRO A 121 22.27 -7.40 8.00
C PRO A 121 21.46 -6.24 8.60
N LEU A 122 21.04 -5.27 7.79
CA LEU A 122 20.22 -4.15 8.23
C LEU A 122 18.79 -4.59 8.54
N THR A 123 18.15 -5.34 7.66
CA THR A 123 16.79 -5.83 7.90
C THR A 123 16.74 -6.80 9.08
N LYS A 124 17.76 -7.63 9.27
CA LYS A 124 17.87 -8.57 10.41
C LYS A 124 18.01 -7.88 11.77
N PHE A 125 18.50 -6.66 11.81
CA PHE A 125 18.51 -5.85 13.04
C PHE A 125 17.10 -5.52 13.52
N LEU A 126 16.15 -5.35 12.59
CA LEU A 126 14.75 -5.04 12.86
C LEU A 126 13.87 -6.29 12.89
N TYR A 127 14.15 -7.25 12.01
CA TYR A 127 13.36 -8.46 11.79
C TYR A 127 14.31 -9.65 11.57
N PRO A 128 14.59 -10.47 12.61
CA PRO A 128 15.76 -11.38 12.65
C PRO A 128 15.55 -12.69 11.88
N PHE A 129 15.01 -12.62 10.69
CA PHE A 129 14.74 -13.76 9.84
C PHE A 129 15.45 -13.65 8.49
N ASP A 130 15.77 -14.79 7.90
CA ASP A 130 16.18 -14.90 6.53
C ASP A 130 14.92 -15.03 5.66
N PHE A 131 14.76 -14.10 4.73
CA PHE A 131 13.58 -14.05 3.88
C PHE A 131 13.91 -13.53 2.48
N THR A 132 13.07 -13.91 1.55
CA THR A 132 12.92 -13.29 0.23
C THR A 132 11.47 -12.88 0.04
N VAL A 133 11.25 -11.64 -0.40
CA VAL A 133 9.93 -11.15 -0.81
C VAL A 133 9.97 -10.80 -2.29
N LEU A 134 9.07 -11.40 -3.07
CA LEU A 134 8.85 -11.07 -4.48
C LEU A 134 7.56 -10.26 -4.61
N MET A 135 7.62 -9.15 -5.32
CA MET A 135 6.45 -8.34 -5.70
C MET A 135 6.28 -8.37 -7.21
N ASN A 136 5.16 -8.89 -7.68
CA ASN A 136 4.81 -8.87 -9.09
C ASN A 136 3.76 -7.79 -9.36
N TYR A 137 4.01 -6.98 -10.38
CA TYR A 137 3.15 -5.90 -10.86
C TYR A 137 2.72 -6.18 -12.27
N ASN A 138 1.42 -6.24 -12.49
CA ASN A 138 0.82 -6.50 -13.80
C ASN A 138 -0.26 -5.46 -14.10
N LEU A 139 -0.45 -5.16 -15.37
CA LEU A 139 -1.51 -4.28 -15.87
C LEU A 139 -2.31 -5.00 -16.94
N GLN A 140 -3.64 -5.04 -16.77
CA GLN A 140 -4.55 -5.57 -17.78
C GLN A 140 -5.80 -4.70 -17.92
N GLY A 141 -5.95 -4.04 -19.04
CA GLY A 141 -7.04 -3.10 -19.23
C GLY A 141 -6.95 -1.97 -18.20
N ASN A 142 -7.98 -1.77 -17.40
CA ASN A 142 -8.02 -0.78 -16.31
C ASN A 142 -7.73 -1.39 -14.92
N THR A 143 -7.11 -2.55 -14.88
CA THR A 143 -6.81 -3.25 -13.63
C THR A 143 -5.32 -3.42 -13.44
N ALA A 144 -4.79 -2.87 -12.35
CA ALA A 144 -3.46 -3.17 -11.85
C ALA A 144 -3.55 -4.32 -10.83
N SER A 145 -2.72 -5.34 -11.00
CA SER A 145 -2.62 -6.47 -10.08
C SER A 145 -1.26 -6.44 -9.38
N LEU A 146 -1.29 -6.50 -8.06
CA LEU A 146 -0.12 -6.55 -7.19
C LEU A 146 -0.16 -7.87 -6.42
N SER A 147 0.84 -8.72 -6.56
CA SER A 147 0.93 -9.95 -5.78
C SER A 147 2.26 -10.04 -5.06
N MET A 148 2.20 -10.50 -3.79
CA MET A 148 3.36 -10.69 -2.93
C MET A 148 3.58 -12.18 -2.69
N THR A 149 4.82 -12.63 -2.86
CA THR A 149 5.27 -13.95 -2.42
C THR A 149 6.32 -13.77 -1.34
N VAL A 150 6.07 -14.33 -0.16
CA VAL A 150 7.02 -14.29 0.96
C VAL A 150 7.61 -15.68 1.13
N ILE A 151 8.93 -15.77 1.07
CA ILE A 151 9.70 -17.01 1.22
C ILE A 151 10.48 -16.92 2.53
N ASN A 152 10.27 -17.89 3.41
CA ASN A 152 11.09 -18.07 4.60
C ASN A 152 12.32 -18.89 4.22
N GLU A 153 13.47 -18.27 4.21
CA GLU A 153 14.75 -18.89 3.88
C GLU A 153 15.43 -19.54 5.10
N GLY A 154 14.86 -19.39 6.29
CA GLY A 154 15.37 -19.94 7.53
C GLY A 154 14.65 -21.22 7.96
N ASP A 155 15.16 -21.83 9.03
CA ASP A 155 14.67 -23.11 9.58
C ASP A 155 13.59 -22.93 10.67
N VAL A 156 13.24 -21.68 11.01
CA VAL A 156 12.27 -21.37 12.09
C VAL A 156 11.04 -20.68 11.51
N PRO A 157 9.86 -20.84 12.14
CA PRO A 157 8.67 -20.09 11.73
C PRO A 157 8.91 -18.59 11.75
N MET A 158 8.56 -17.93 10.67
CA MET A 158 8.72 -16.49 10.44
C MET A 158 7.35 -15.81 10.48
N PRO A 159 6.95 -15.19 11.61
CA PRO A 159 5.65 -14.53 11.72
C PRO A 159 5.67 -13.17 11.03
N PHE A 160 4.69 -12.89 10.19
CA PHE A 160 4.52 -11.60 9.53
C PHE A 160 3.04 -11.28 9.29
N SER A 161 2.77 -10.01 9.08
CA SER A 161 1.58 -9.54 8.38
C SER A 161 2.01 -8.64 7.22
N PHE A 162 1.11 -8.50 6.22
CA PHE A 162 1.40 -7.69 5.05
C PHE A 162 0.14 -6.99 4.56
N GLY A 163 0.34 -5.97 3.75
CA GLY A 163 -0.74 -5.21 3.15
C GLY A 163 -0.22 -4.14 2.20
N TYR A 164 -1.16 -3.33 1.73
CA TYR A 164 -0.88 -2.20 0.88
C TYR A 164 -1.53 -0.94 1.44
N HIS A 165 -0.87 0.20 1.22
CA HIS A 165 -1.36 1.49 1.70
C HIS A 165 -1.59 2.47 0.52
N PRO A 166 -2.54 2.17 -0.38
CA PRO A 166 -2.75 2.98 -1.55
C PRO A 166 -3.34 4.35 -1.18
N TYR A 167 -2.75 5.39 -1.76
CA TYR A 167 -3.24 6.76 -1.72
C TYR A 167 -3.95 7.04 -3.04
N PHE A 168 -5.27 7.08 -3.03
CA PHE A 168 -6.06 7.39 -4.21
C PHE A 168 -6.42 8.87 -4.28
N VAL A 169 -6.36 9.45 -5.46
CA VAL A 169 -6.82 10.83 -5.69
C VAL A 169 -8.29 10.94 -5.35
N ALA A 170 -8.63 11.92 -4.50
CA ALA A 170 -10.00 12.26 -4.15
C ALA A 170 -10.19 13.78 -4.17
N SER A 171 -11.37 14.25 -4.55
CA SER A 171 -11.67 15.69 -4.60
C SER A 171 -11.82 16.29 -3.20
N ALA A 172 -12.66 15.67 -2.37
CA ALA A 172 -12.86 15.99 -0.96
C ALA A 172 -13.64 14.85 -0.31
N LEU A 173 -13.46 14.60 1.01
CA LEU A 173 -14.12 13.47 1.69
C LEU A 173 -15.64 13.48 1.60
N GLU A 174 -16.26 14.66 1.62
CA GLU A 174 -17.71 14.83 1.51
C GLU A 174 -18.29 14.40 0.16
N ASN A 175 -17.44 14.28 -0.87
CA ASN A 175 -17.82 13.81 -2.20
C ASN A 175 -17.63 12.30 -2.36
N VAL A 176 -16.97 11.63 -1.40
CA VAL A 176 -16.62 10.22 -1.50
C VAL A 176 -17.68 9.35 -0.82
N ASP A 177 -18.29 8.48 -1.59
CA ASP A 177 -19.15 7.41 -1.10
C ASP A 177 -18.40 6.09 -1.12
N PHE A 178 -18.38 5.39 0.03
CA PHE A 178 -17.78 4.06 0.17
C PHE A 178 -18.85 2.97 0.10
N ASP A 179 -18.57 1.92 -0.65
CA ASP A 179 -19.31 0.66 -0.67
C ASP A 179 -18.35 -0.44 -0.15
N ILE A 180 -18.44 -0.71 1.13
CA ILE A 180 -17.56 -1.63 1.86
C ILE A 180 -18.42 -2.40 2.87
N LYS A 181 -18.24 -3.72 2.90
CA LYS A 181 -18.85 -4.60 3.88
C LYS A 181 -17.79 -5.15 4.81
N CYS A 182 -18.02 -5.11 6.10
CA CYS A 182 -17.13 -5.66 7.11
C CYS A 182 -17.89 -6.05 8.38
N ALA A 183 -17.28 -6.85 9.22
CA ALA A 183 -17.90 -7.28 10.48
C ALA A 183 -17.85 -6.18 11.55
N THR A 184 -16.70 -5.49 11.67
CA THR A 184 -16.52 -4.40 12.64
C THR A 184 -15.92 -3.17 11.99
N CYS A 185 -16.18 -1.99 12.56
CA CYS A 185 -15.62 -0.74 12.10
C CYS A 185 -15.36 0.19 13.29
N SER A 186 -14.11 0.56 13.55
CA SER A 186 -13.67 1.36 14.68
C SER A 186 -12.81 2.56 14.24
N GLU A 187 -12.71 3.57 15.10
CA GLU A 187 -11.75 4.68 14.97
C GLU A 187 -10.48 4.45 15.80
N ASP A 188 -10.45 3.40 16.62
CA ASP A 188 -9.35 3.09 17.53
C ASP A 188 -8.97 1.62 17.41
N ALA A 189 -7.69 1.35 17.11
CA ALA A 189 -7.16 0.00 17.03
C ALA A 189 -7.14 -0.76 18.37
N LYS A 190 -7.10 -0.03 19.49
CA LYS A 190 -7.01 -0.60 20.85
C LYS A 190 -8.33 -0.57 21.61
N GLY A 191 -9.32 0.12 21.06
CA GLY A 191 -10.64 0.25 21.65
C GLY A 191 -11.58 -0.91 21.32
N GLU A 192 -12.86 -0.71 21.69
CA GLU A 192 -13.93 -1.61 21.27
C GLU A 192 -14.01 -1.67 19.75
N GLN A 193 -14.30 -2.86 19.24
CA GLN A 193 -14.53 -3.10 17.82
C GLN A 193 -16.06 -3.24 17.60
N PRO A 194 -16.80 -2.13 17.45
CA PRO A 194 -18.23 -2.18 17.28
C PRO A 194 -18.61 -2.83 15.95
N ALA A 195 -19.81 -3.39 15.88
CA ALA A 195 -20.37 -3.88 14.63
C ALA A 195 -20.36 -2.75 13.57
N ALA A 196 -20.07 -3.12 12.33
CA ALA A 196 -20.02 -2.14 11.26
C ALA A 196 -21.38 -1.45 11.06
N PRO A 197 -21.40 -0.13 10.81
CA PRO A 197 -22.61 0.57 10.45
C PRO A 197 -23.11 0.15 9.06
N GLU A 198 -24.38 0.34 8.77
CA GLU A 198 -24.96 0.04 7.45
C GLU A 198 -24.23 0.78 6.31
N LYS A 199 -23.76 2.00 6.58
CA LYS A 199 -22.95 2.78 5.64
C LYS A 199 -21.67 3.25 6.32
N ILE A 200 -20.54 2.86 5.76
CA ILE A 200 -19.22 3.33 6.22
C ILE A 200 -18.97 4.72 5.65
N THR A 201 -18.57 5.64 6.53
CA THR A 201 -18.18 7.00 6.16
C THR A 201 -16.84 7.32 6.79
N LEU A 202 -16.02 8.08 6.10
CA LEU A 202 -14.81 8.66 6.63
C LEU A 202 -15.07 10.15 6.90
N THR A 203 -15.11 10.51 8.15
CA THR A 203 -15.35 11.90 8.58
C THR A 203 -14.16 12.40 9.38
N ARG A 204 -13.84 13.67 9.22
CA ARG A 204 -12.78 14.29 10.01
C ARG A 204 -13.19 14.32 11.49
N LYS A 205 -12.30 13.84 12.34
CA LYS A 205 -12.49 13.92 13.80
C LYS A 205 -12.14 15.33 14.26
N GLU A 206 -13.05 15.97 15.02
CA GLU A 206 -12.83 17.30 15.58
C GLU A 206 -11.55 17.34 16.43
N GLY A 207 -10.71 18.36 16.22
CA GLY A 207 -9.44 18.54 16.91
C GLY A 207 -8.28 17.63 16.46
N THR A 208 -8.46 16.90 15.35
CA THR A 208 -7.39 16.10 14.74
C THR A 208 -7.28 16.38 13.24
N ASP A 209 -6.07 16.18 12.70
CA ASP A 209 -5.83 16.27 11.25
C ASP A 209 -6.05 14.92 10.54
N ASN A 210 -6.44 13.87 11.29
CA ASN A 210 -6.62 12.52 10.78
C ASN A 210 -8.09 12.09 10.81
N SER A 211 -8.47 11.35 9.77
CA SER A 211 -9.70 10.57 9.71
C SER A 211 -9.35 9.11 9.46
N ILE A 212 -9.87 8.18 10.27
CA ILE A 212 -9.54 6.76 10.17
C ILE A 212 -10.76 5.88 10.41
N ARG A 213 -10.81 4.75 9.70
CA ARG A 213 -11.67 3.59 10.00
C ARG A 213 -10.82 2.33 9.92
N LEU A 214 -10.85 1.56 10.99
CA LEU A 214 -10.20 0.25 11.11
C LEU A 214 -11.30 -0.81 11.03
N MET A 215 -11.20 -1.70 10.07
CA MET A 215 -12.25 -2.66 9.73
C MET A 215 -11.71 -4.09 9.82
N THR A 216 -12.49 -4.99 10.42
CA THR A 216 -12.19 -6.44 10.42
C THR A 216 -13.31 -7.23 9.76
N GLY A 217 -12.96 -8.43 9.26
CA GLY A 217 -13.91 -9.24 8.51
C GLY A 217 -14.42 -8.52 7.27
N VAL A 218 -13.50 -7.90 6.52
CA VAL A 218 -13.82 -7.20 5.27
C VAL A 218 -14.19 -8.20 4.20
N GLU A 219 -15.33 -7.97 3.56
CA GLU A 219 -15.74 -8.69 2.36
C GLU A 219 -15.27 -7.88 1.16
N PHE A 220 -14.30 -8.39 0.42
CA PHE A 220 -13.84 -7.74 -0.82
C PHE A 220 -14.82 -8.01 -1.98
N PRO A 221 -14.93 -7.08 -2.94
CA PRO A 221 -14.13 -5.86 -3.09
C PRO A 221 -14.60 -4.70 -2.20
N MET A 222 -13.65 -3.82 -1.84
CA MET A 222 -13.93 -2.48 -1.35
C MET A 222 -14.03 -1.51 -2.53
N THR A 223 -15.00 -0.60 -2.51
CA THR A 223 -15.16 0.39 -3.58
C THR A 223 -15.40 1.77 -3.02
N PHE A 224 -14.88 2.79 -3.67
CA PHE A 224 -15.37 4.16 -3.48
C PHE A 224 -15.73 4.82 -4.81
N THR A 225 -16.63 5.79 -4.73
CA THR A 225 -16.98 6.68 -5.85
C THR A 225 -16.86 8.11 -5.38
N ASP A 226 -16.07 8.92 -6.07
CA ASP A 226 -15.93 10.35 -5.83
C ASP A 226 -16.77 11.12 -6.82
N LYS A 227 -17.83 11.77 -6.33
CA LYS A 227 -18.76 12.57 -7.13
C LYS A 227 -18.15 13.90 -7.59
N GLY A 228 -17.06 14.35 -6.94
CA GLY A 228 -16.42 15.62 -7.25
C GLY A 228 -15.54 15.56 -8.50
N ASN A 229 -14.84 14.44 -8.72
CA ASN A 229 -13.98 14.23 -9.89
C ASN A 229 -14.47 13.10 -10.83
N GLY A 230 -15.49 12.35 -10.42
CA GLY A 230 -16.05 11.24 -11.20
C GLY A 230 -15.24 9.92 -11.10
N HIS A 231 -14.22 9.86 -10.26
CA HIS A 231 -13.43 8.65 -10.07
C HIS A 231 -14.24 7.56 -9.37
N LYS A 232 -14.09 6.34 -9.85
CA LYS A 232 -14.52 5.12 -9.15
C LYS A 232 -13.34 4.18 -9.05
N VAL A 233 -13.02 3.76 -7.83
CA VAL A 233 -11.93 2.82 -7.55
C VAL A 233 -12.49 1.60 -6.85
N THR A 234 -12.07 0.42 -7.30
CA THR A 234 -12.38 -0.85 -6.67
C THR A 234 -11.06 -1.52 -6.29
N VAL A 235 -10.94 -1.90 -5.03
CA VAL A 235 -9.83 -2.72 -4.51
C VAL A 235 -10.40 -4.10 -4.22
N ASP A 236 -9.96 -5.07 -4.99
CA ASP A 236 -10.27 -6.47 -4.77
C ASP A 236 -9.04 -7.18 -4.20
N ALA A 237 -9.24 -8.22 -3.41
CA ALA A 237 -8.18 -8.96 -2.78
C ALA A 237 -8.60 -10.42 -2.54
N ASP A 238 -7.62 -11.31 -2.45
CA ASP A 238 -7.86 -12.71 -2.16
C ASP A 238 -8.20 -12.95 -0.68
N GLU A 239 -8.51 -14.20 -0.34
CA GLU A 239 -8.95 -14.63 0.99
C GLU A 239 -7.91 -14.43 2.11
N SER A 240 -6.66 -14.12 1.79
CA SER A 240 -5.63 -13.82 2.79
C SER A 240 -5.83 -12.45 3.42
N PHE A 241 -6.54 -11.55 2.77
CA PHE A 241 -6.85 -10.22 3.28
C PHE A 241 -8.18 -10.25 4.02
N THR A 242 -8.16 -9.89 5.29
CA THR A 242 -9.35 -9.92 6.17
C THR A 242 -9.65 -8.59 6.82
N ASN A 243 -8.71 -7.65 6.76
CA ASN A 243 -8.81 -6.35 7.38
C ASN A 243 -8.73 -5.24 6.32
N GLY A 244 -9.28 -4.10 6.66
CA GLY A 244 -9.19 -2.91 5.81
C GLY A 244 -9.04 -1.64 6.63
N VAL A 245 -8.40 -0.65 6.02
CA VAL A 245 -8.29 0.68 6.62
C VAL A 245 -8.76 1.73 5.63
N LEU A 246 -9.57 2.67 6.10
CA LEU A 246 -9.77 3.94 5.44
C LEU A 246 -9.02 5.00 6.21
N TRP A 247 -8.27 5.84 5.50
CA TRP A 247 -7.50 6.91 6.14
C TRP A 247 -7.37 8.13 5.25
N GLN A 248 -7.33 9.30 5.87
CA GLN A 248 -7.01 10.58 5.24
C GLN A 248 -6.37 11.51 6.26
N GLN A 249 -5.43 12.33 5.84
CA GLN A 249 -4.73 13.32 6.66
C GLN A 249 -4.78 14.71 6.03
N ASP A 250 -4.79 15.74 6.90
CA ASP A 250 -4.57 17.16 6.58
C ASP A 250 -5.53 17.75 5.52
N ALA A 251 -6.72 17.16 5.34
CA ALA A 251 -7.66 17.53 4.27
C ALA A 251 -7.02 17.58 2.87
N GLU A 252 -5.97 16.79 2.66
CA GLU A 252 -5.38 16.62 1.34
C GLU A 252 -6.35 15.87 0.41
N ASN A 253 -6.15 16.06 -0.89
CA ASN A 253 -7.03 15.51 -1.92
C ASN A 253 -6.71 14.04 -2.21
N PHE A 254 -6.71 13.21 -1.16
CA PHE A 254 -6.59 11.76 -1.26
C PHE A 254 -7.49 11.05 -0.26
N VAL A 255 -7.69 9.77 -0.51
CA VAL A 255 -8.21 8.80 0.45
C VAL A 255 -7.40 7.52 0.34
N CYS A 256 -7.02 6.94 1.47
CA CYS A 256 -6.46 5.60 1.51
C CYS A 256 -7.56 4.58 1.72
N MET A 257 -7.52 3.50 0.94
CA MET A 257 -8.40 2.34 1.08
C MET A 257 -7.52 1.09 1.01
N GLU A 258 -7.16 0.60 2.19
CA GLU A 258 -6.01 -0.26 2.42
C GLU A 258 -6.45 -1.70 2.68
N PRO A 259 -6.07 -2.68 1.86
CA PRO A 259 -6.23 -4.09 2.16
C PRO A 259 -5.07 -4.59 3.03
N TRP A 260 -5.38 -5.20 4.20
CA TRP A 260 -4.41 -5.78 5.12
C TRP A 260 -4.77 -7.23 5.45
N ASN A 261 -3.76 -8.10 5.63
CA ASN A 261 -4.01 -9.48 6.06
C ASN A 261 -4.06 -9.64 7.59
N GLY A 262 -3.68 -8.62 8.35
CA GLY A 262 -3.66 -8.61 9.81
C GLY A 262 -3.24 -7.24 10.34
N TRP A 263 -3.22 -7.12 11.67
CA TRP A 263 -2.65 -5.98 12.39
C TRP A 263 -1.28 -6.34 12.97
#